data_dc918ad537a4d298b2a4b7c49f17bdca
#
_entry.id   dc918ad537a4d298b2a4b7c49f17bdca
#
_cell.length_a   1.000
_cell.length_b   1.000
_cell.length_c   1.000
_cell.angle_alpha   90.00
_cell.angle_beta   90.00
_cell.angle_gamma   90.00
#
_symmetry.space_group_name_H-M   'P 1'
#
loop_
_entity.id
_entity.type
_entity.pdbx_description
1 polymer ?
#
loop_
_entity_poly.entity_id
_entity_poly.type
_entity_poly.pdbx_seq_one_letter_code
_entity_poly.pdbx_strand_id
1 'polypeptide(L)'
;VRAVWLNEFGGPEALVPGEAPDPVPGAGQAVVRVEAVNVTFVETQVRAGRSPFGNPRLPVVPGNGVGGVVVSVGDGVDQGLVGARVVSTTGGSGGYAELVAVSAGDVVPVPDGLDVRVATAVLADGRTAIGLTRLAGVASGEWVLVEAAAGGVGSLLVQLALAEGAKVVAAARGARKLDLARELGAHVVVDYTSPKWTDEVLAATGGAGVDVVFDGVGGEIGTAALRLTARGGRFVQSGLASGEWTDTSGPEVAERGVRLLGLAQVAPTPAEFRRLIVDALDAAASGRLRPVIGQTFPLERAADAHAAIEARAALGKTLLIP
;
A
#
# COMPACT_ATOMS: atom_id res chain seq x y z
N VAL A 1 14.28 -22.16 9.80
CA VAL A 1 12.96 -21.82 9.22
C VAL A 1 13.05 -21.60 7.73
N ARG A 2 11.96 -21.90 6.99
CA ARG A 2 11.88 -21.56 5.57
C ARG A 2 11.86 -20.05 5.40
N ALA A 3 12.60 -19.57 4.40
CA ALA A 3 12.68 -18.17 4.03
C ALA A 3 12.92 -18.01 2.52
N VAL A 4 12.75 -16.79 2.02
CA VAL A 4 13.12 -16.43 0.66
C VAL A 4 14.26 -15.42 0.72
N TRP A 5 15.35 -15.72 0.03
CA TRP A 5 16.55 -14.90 0.00
C TRP A 5 16.63 -14.03 -1.24
N LEU A 6 17.17 -12.85 -1.07
CA LEU A 6 17.66 -11.97 -2.13
C LEU A 6 19.18 -11.92 -1.99
N ASN A 7 19.90 -12.65 -2.87
CA ASN A 7 21.36 -12.69 -2.85
C ASN A 7 21.99 -11.62 -3.74
N GLU A 8 21.29 -11.24 -4.80
CA GLU A 8 21.65 -10.19 -5.74
C GLU A 8 20.40 -9.43 -6.20
N PHE A 9 20.56 -8.19 -6.62
CA PHE A 9 19.45 -7.43 -7.21
C PHE A 9 19.18 -7.93 -8.63
N GLY A 10 17.90 -8.02 -9.01
CA GLY A 10 17.55 -8.54 -10.32
C GLY A 10 16.05 -8.59 -10.59
N GLY A 11 15.66 -9.47 -11.52
CA GLY A 11 14.28 -9.80 -11.83
C GLY A 11 13.63 -10.66 -10.73
N PRO A 12 12.35 -11.04 -10.88
CA PRO A 12 11.66 -11.90 -9.90
C PRO A 12 12.42 -13.16 -9.50
N GLU A 13 13.17 -13.75 -10.40
CA GLU A 13 14.00 -14.94 -10.22
C GLU A 13 15.15 -14.76 -9.19
N ALA A 14 15.48 -13.51 -8.83
CA ALA A 14 16.45 -13.23 -7.77
C ALA A 14 15.93 -13.57 -6.37
N LEU A 15 14.63 -13.82 -6.23
CA LEU A 15 14.01 -14.32 -5.00
C LEU A 15 14.13 -15.84 -4.94
N VAL A 16 15.04 -16.33 -4.10
CA VAL A 16 15.40 -17.74 -4.01
C VAL A 16 14.90 -18.36 -2.70
N PRO A 17 13.99 -19.34 -2.74
CA PRO A 17 13.60 -20.08 -1.55
C PRO A 17 14.81 -20.78 -0.90
N GLY A 18 14.83 -20.82 0.42
CA GLY A 18 15.90 -21.46 1.19
C GLY A 18 15.56 -21.53 2.66
N GLU A 19 16.56 -21.79 3.48
CA GLU A 19 16.46 -21.83 4.93
C GLU A 19 17.20 -20.63 5.55
N ALA A 20 16.71 -20.16 6.66
CA ALA A 20 17.35 -19.17 7.52
C ALA A 20 17.46 -19.72 8.95
N PRO A 21 18.45 -19.27 9.76
CA PRO A 21 18.46 -19.60 11.18
C PRO A 21 17.18 -19.17 11.87
N ASP A 22 16.73 -19.95 12.86
CA ASP A 22 15.60 -19.56 13.68
C ASP A 22 15.95 -18.28 14.45
N PRO A 23 15.09 -17.23 14.37
CA PRO A 23 15.38 -15.99 15.05
C PRO A 23 15.26 -16.15 16.56
N VAL A 24 16.26 -15.64 17.29
CA VAL A 24 16.21 -15.50 18.75
C VAL A 24 15.91 -14.05 19.09
N PRO A 25 14.87 -13.76 19.90
CA PRO A 25 14.54 -12.38 20.23
C PRO A 25 15.61 -11.74 21.10
N GLY A 26 16.18 -10.63 20.65
CA GLY A 26 17.03 -9.78 21.47
C GLY A 26 16.22 -8.94 22.47
N ALA A 27 16.91 -8.16 23.31
CA ALA A 27 16.25 -7.21 24.21
C ALA A 27 15.33 -6.25 23.44
N GLY A 28 14.09 -6.07 23.89
CA GLY A 28 13.08 -5.24 23.23
C GLY A 28 12.47 -5.83 21.96
N GLN A 29 12.74 -7.12 21.65
CA GLN A 29 12.20 -7.77 20.47
C GLN A 29 11.17 -8.86 20.79
N ALA A 30 10.31 -9.15 19.82
CA ALA A 30 9.41 -10.29 19.80
C ALA A 30 9.66 -11.12 18.54
N VAL A 31 9.47 -12.44 18.60
CA VAL A 31 9.44 -13.31 17.44
C VAL A 31 8.00 -13.60 17.07
N VAL A 32 7.67 -13.33 15.80
CA VAL A 32 6.35 -13.60 15.23
C VAL A 32 6.44 -14.84 14.35
N ARG A 33 5.57 -15.83 14.60
CA ARG A 33 5.25 -16.88 13.64
C ARG A 33 4.33 -16.28 12.61
N VAL A 34 4.83 -16.17 11.39
CA VAL A 34 4.17 -15.47 10.29
C VAL A 34 3.04 -16.34 9.72
N GLU A 35 1.86 -15.76 9.58
CA GLU A 35 0.70 -16.37 8.93
C GLU A 35 0.38 -15.68 7.58
N ALA A 36 0.81 -14.44 7.42
CA ALA A 36 0.72 -13.71 6.16
C ALA A 36 1.82 -12.64 6.07
N VAL A 37 2.34 -12.47 4.87
CA VAL A 37 3.29 -11.41 4.54
C VAL A 37 2.64 -10.42 3.60
N ASN A 38 2.76 -9.15 3.90
CA ASN A 38 2.31 -8.05 3.08
C ASN A 38 3.29 -7.80 1.93
N VAL A 39 2.87 -8.00 0.69
CA VAL A 39 3.70 -7.65 -0.49
C VAL A 39 3.23 -6.32 -1.07
N THR A 40 4.16 -5.38 -1.21
CA THR A 40 3.90 -4.06 -1.80
C THR A 40 4.68 -3.87 -3.11
N PHE A 41 4.31 -2.85 -3.90
CA PHE A 41 5.08 -2.48 -5.09
C PHE A 41 6.52 -2.07 -4.73
N VAL A 42 6.73 -1.44 -3.57
CA VAL A 42 8.07 -1.02 -3.12
C VAL A 42 9.02 -2.22 -2.99
N GLU A 43 8.53 -3.38 -2.53
CA GLU A 43 9.36 -4.58 -2.41
C GLU A 43 9.84 -5.12 -3.75
N THR A 44 9.07 -4.90 -4.83
CA THR A 44 9.57 -5.20 -6.19
C THR A 44 10.72 -4.26 -6.58
N GLN A 45 10.67 -3.01 -6.14
CA GLN A 45 11.75 -2.03 -6.38
C GLN A 45 12.98 -2.32 -5.52
N VAL A 46 12.81 -2.71 -4.25
CA VAL A 46 13.90 -3.19 -3.38
C VAL A 46 14.62 -4.37 -4.03
N ARG A 47 13.88 -5.40 -4.46
CA ARG A 47 14.43 -6.56 -5.13
C ARG A 47 15.21 -6.19 -6.41
N ALA A 48 14.70 -5.21 -7.16
CA ALA A 48 15.35 -4.75 -8.39
C ALA A 48 16.54 -3.79 -8.15
N GLY A 49 16.87 -3.46 -6.89
CA GLY A 49 17.94 -2.51 -6.56
C GLY A 49 17.59 -1.05 -6.85
N ARG A 50 16.30 -0.73 -6.96
CA ARG A 50 15.78 0.60 -7.32
C ARG A 50 14.86 1.18 -6.23
N SER A 51 15.09 0.81 -4.98
CA SER A 51 14.25 1.29 -3.87
C SER A 51 14.35 2.81 -3.72
N PRO A 52 13.22 3.52 -3.62
CA PRO A 52 13.22 4.96 -3.38
C PRO A 52 13.69 5.34 -1.95
N PHE A 53 13.82 4.34 -1.06
CA PHE A 53 14.23 4.53 0.34
C PHE A 53 15.64 4.00 0.63
N GLY A 54 16.39 3.65 -0.41
CA GLY A 54 17.71 3.00 -0.31
C GLY A 54 17.60 1.47 -0.38
N ASN A 55 18.70 0.86 -0.85
CA ASN A 55 18.77 -0.59 -1.02
C ASN A 55 19.38 -1.27 0.21
N PRO A 56 18.90 -2.45 0.63
CA PRO A 56 19.49 -3.20 1.71
C PRO A 56 20.87 -3.75 1.31
N ARG A 57 21.66 -4.13 2.33
CA ARG A 57 22.87 -4.93 2.09
C ARG A 57 22.47 -6.36 1.80
N LEU A 58 23.07 -6.95 0.78
CA LEU A 58 22.88 -8.34 0.39
C LEU A 58 23.93 -9.28 1.02
N PRO A 59 23.61 -10.56 1.27
CA PRO A 59 22.29 -11.17 1.11
C PRO A 59 21.30 -10.73 2.18
N VAL A 60 19.98 -10.80 1.86
CA VAL A 60 18.93 -10.42 2.80
C VAL A 60 17.65 -11.25 2.56
N VAL A 61 16.89 -11.52 3.62
CA VAL A 61 15.49 -11.93 3.52
C VAL A 61 14.65 -10.67 3.39
N PRO A 62 13.96 -10.42 2.27
CA PRO A 62 13.17 -9.21 2.09
C PRO A 62 11.86 -9.24 2.89
N GLY A 63 11.00 -8.20 2.70
CA GLY A 63 9.66 -8.11 3.27
C GLY A 63 9.59 -7.20 4.49
N ASN A 64 8.69 -6.21 4.46
CA ASN A 64 8.57 -5.18 5.50
C ASN A 64 7.22 -5.17 6.23
N GLY A 65 6.45 -6.22 6.16
CA GLY A 65 5.19 -6.27 6.91
C GLY A 65 4.65 -7.68 7.02
N VAL A 66 4.32 -8.08 8.24
CA VAL A 66 3.83 -9.40 8.57
C VAL A 66 2.62 -9.35 9.48
N GLY A 67 1.80 -10.40 9.42
CA GLY A 67 0.81 -10.72 10.43
C GLY A 67 0.97 -12.15 10.89
N GLY A 68 0.69 -12.41 12.15
CA GLY A 68 0.86 -13.74 12.73
C GLY A 68 0.67 -13.75 14.26
N VAL A 69 1.34 -14.69 14.92
CA VAL A 69 1.25 -14.90 16.36
C VAL A 69 2.64 -14.74 17.00
N VAL A 70 2.72 -13.98 18.08
CA VAL A 70 3.96 -13.88 18.87
C VAL A 70 4.25 -15.22 19.54
N VAL A 71 5.43 -15.78 19.31
CA VAL A 71 5.85 -17.09 19.88
C VAL A 71 6.89 -16.98 20.98
N SER A 72 7.67 -15.91 21.00
CA SER A 72 8.63 -15.62 22.07
C SER A 72 8.94 -14.13 22.13
N VAL A 73 9.44 -13.69 23.27
CA VAL A 73 9.85 -12.30 23.50
C VAL A 73 11.20 -12.26 24.20
N GLY A 74 11.97 -11.22 23.94
CA GLY A 74 13.26 -10.97 24.57
C GLY A 74 13.14 -10.14 25.85
N ASP A 75 14.30 -9.85 26.44
CA ASP A 75 14.40 -9.07 27.67
C ASP A 75 13.72 -7.70 27.55
N GLY A 76 13.02 -7.30 28.60
CA GLY A 76 12.33 -6.02 28.67
C GLY A 76 10.98 -5.95 27.91
N VAL A 77 10.51 -7.06 27.33
CA VAL A 77 9.21 -7.16 26.67
C VAL A 77 8.21 -7.90 27.55
N ASP A 78 6.95 -7.44 27.58
CA ASP A 78 5.88 -8.08 28.35
C ASP A 78 5.65 -9.52 27.85
N GLN A 79 5.77 -10.50 28.75
CA GLN A 79 5.50 -11.91 28.47
C GLN A 79 4.05 -12.18 28.07
N GLY A 80 3.12 -11.33 28.48
CA GLY A 80 1.72 -11.40 28.08
C GLY A 80 1.47 -11.22 26.58
N LEU A 81 2.50 -10.76 25.83
CA LEU A 81 2.44 -10.65 24.39
C LEU A 81 2.52 -12.01 23.68
N VAL A 82 3.09 -13.04 24.34
CA VAL A 82 3.18 -14.40 23.78
C VAL A 82 1.79 -14.98 23.59
N GLY A 83 1.51 -15.49 22.39
CA GLY A 83 0.21 -15.98 21.97
C GLY A 83 -0.72 -14.91 21.36
N ALA A 84 -0.36 -13.64 21.44
CA ALA A 84 -1.15 -12.56 20.82
C ALA A 84 -1.09 -12.63 19.30
N ARG A 85 -2.25 -12.42 18.64
CA ARG A 85 -2.32 -12.19 17.18
C ARG A 85 -1.95 -10.75 16.91
N VAL A 86 -1.02 -10.54 16.01
CA VAL A 86 -0.40 -9.24 15.76
C VAL A 86 -0.16 -8.98 14.28
N VAL A 87 -0.01 -7.71 13.94
CA VAL A 87 0.70 -7.25 12.75
C VAL A 87 1.92 -6.45 13.16
N SER A 88 2.95 -6.45 12.34
CA SER A 88 4.16 -5.66 12.59
C SER A 88 4.86 -5.27 11.29
N THR A 89 5.50 -4.11 11.31
CA THR A 89 6.61 -3.85 10.38
C THR A 89 7.84 -4.60 10.84
N THR A 90 8.77 -4.87 9.91
CA THR A 90 9.97 -5.69 10.20
C THR A 90 11.27 -4.86 10.12
N GLY A 91 11.15 -3.53 10.06
CA GLY A 91 12.32 -2.65 9.92
C GLY A 91 12.94 -2.68 8.51
N GLY A 92 12.20 -3.14 7.51
CA GLY A 92 12.61 -3.13 6.09
C GLY A 92 13.00 -4.48 5.51
N SER A 93 13.17 -5.52 6.34
CA SER A 93 13.59 -6.86 5.89
C SER A 93 13.18 -7.95 6.88
N GLY A 94 13.28 -9.22 6.48
CA GLY A 94 13.00 -10.38 7.32
C GLY A 94 11.61 -10.96 7.19
N GLY A 95 10.66 -10.26 6.54
CA GLY A 95 9.26 -10.69 6.48
C GLY A 95 9.00 -11.92 5.62
N TYR A 96 9.84 -12.21 4.63
CA TYR A 96 9.64 -13.38 3.76
C TYR A 96 10.22 -14.66 4.41
N ALA A 97 9.71 -14.97 5.59
CA ALA A 97 10.10 -16.13 6.39
C ALA A 97 8.93 -16.63 7.25
N GLU A 98 9.03 -17.86 7.73
CA GLU A 98 8.05 -18.44 8.67
C GLU A 98 8.12 -17.82 10.07
N LEU A 99 9.30 -17.36 10.49
CA LEU A 99 9.53 -16.65 11.74
C LEU A 99 10.33 -15.39 11.47
N VAL A 100 10.00 -14.31 12.18
CA VAL A 100 10.76 -13.06 12.11
C VAL A 100 10.85 -12.41 13.49
N ALA A 101 12.05 -11.91 13.84
CA ALA A 101 12.23 -11.06 15.01
C ALA A 101 11.90 -9.60 14.63
N VAL A 102 11.05 -8.97 15.41
CA VAL A 102 10.59 -7.58 15.21
C VAL A 102 10.79 -6.78 16.48
N SER A 103 10.88 -5.46 16.38
CA SER A 103 10.81 -4.58 17.55
C SER A 103 9.44 -4.73 18.23
N ALA A 104 9.40 -4.96 19.52
CA ALA A 104 8.15 -5.04 20.28
C ALA A 104 7.35 -3.72 20.22
N GLY A 105 8.03 -2.59 20.01
CA GLY A 105 7.40 -1.29 19.78
C GLY A 105 6.61 -1.19 18.47
N ASP A 106 6.95 -2.01 17.48
CA ASP A 106 6.27 -2.02 16.17
C ASP A 106 5.10 -3.02 16.12
N VAL A 107 5.01 -3.90 17.13
CA VAL A 107 3.93 -4.88 17.22
C VAL A 107 2.61 -4.19 17.55
N VAL A 108 1.58 -4.45 16.73
CA VAL A 108 0.22 -3.95 16.95
C VAL A 108 -0.73 -5.14 17.05
N PRO A 109 -1.47 -5.29 18.18
CA PRO A 109 -2.44 -6.36 18.32
C PRO A 109 -3.54 -6.28 17.24
N VAL A 110 -3.93 -7.45 16.72
CA VAL A 110 -5.06 -7.56 15.80
C VAL A 110 -6.35 -7.56 16.63
N PRO A 111 -7.32 -6.69 16.32
CA PRO A 111 -8.62 -6.67 16.98
C PRO A 111 -9.30 -8.05 16.97
N ASP A 112 -10.06 -8.34 18.04
CA ASP A 112 -10.82 -9.58 18.12
C ASP A 112 -11.80 -9.73 16.97
N GLY A 113 -11.86 -10.94 16.41
CA GLY A 113 -12.71 -11.26 15.27
C GLY A 113 -12.16 -10.85 13.90
N LEU A 114 -11.11 -10.01 13.85
CA LEU A 114 -10.47 -9.67 12.58
C LEU A 114 -9.54 -10.81 12.13
N ASP A 115 -9.65 -11.21 10.87
CA ASP A 115 -8.75 -12.19 10.26
C ASP A 115 -7.35 -11.59 10.11
N VAL A 116 -6.30 -12.37 10.43
CA VAL A 116 -4.90 -11.91 10.36
C VAL A 116 -4.48 -11.53 8.94
N ARG A 117 -5.00 -12.20 7.90
CA ARG A 117 -4.71 -11.86 6.51
C ARG A 117 -5.31 -10.51 6.15
N VAL A 118 -6.53 -10.23 6.63
CA VAL A 118 -7.18 -8.92 6.47
C VAL A 118 -6.38 -7.84 7.20
N ALA A 119 -5.97 -8.11 8.43
CA ALA A 119 -5.11 -7.20 9.21
C ALA A 119 -3.78 -6.92 8.51
N THR A 120 -3.13 -7.97 7.97
CA THR A 120 -1.88 -7.85 7.21
C THR A 120 -2.09 -7.06 5.91
N ALA A 121 -3.22 -7.23 5.25
CA ALA A 121 -3.54 -6.50 4.02
C ALA A 121 -3.69 -4.99 4.24
N VAL A 122 -4.20 -4.56 5.40
CA VAL A 122 -4.35 -3.13 5.72
C VAL A 122 -3.14 -2.52 6.43
N LEU A 123 -2.16 -3.32 6.86
CA LEU A 123 -0.98 -2.84 7.61
C LEU A 123 -0.27 -1.68 6.90
N ALA A 124 0.11 -1.84 5.64
CA ALA A 124 0.74 -0.79 4.86
C ALA A 124 -0.27 0.01 4.04
N ASP A 125 -1.15 -0.67 3.31
CA ASP A 125 -2.04 -0.02 2.34
C ASP A 125 -3.16 0.75 3.05
N GLY A 126 -3.74 0.21 4.12
CA GLY A 126 -4.77 0.87 4.92
C GLY A 126 -4.24 2.10 5.64
N ARG A 127 -3.08 1.96 6.30
CA ARG A 127 -2.38 3.09 6.92
C ARG A 127 -2.12 4.20 5.90
N THR A 128 -1.59 3.85 4.72
CA THR A 128 -1.29 4.81 3.67
C THR A 128 -2.56 5.48 3.15
N ALA A 129 -3.60 4.72 2.86
CA ALA A 129 -4.85 5.25 2.34
C ALA A 129 -5.53 6.21 3.33
N ILE A 130 -5.62 5.85 4.63
CA ILE A 130 -6.17 6.72 5.67
C ILE A 130 -5.33 7.99 5.80
N GLY A 131 -4.01 7.87 5.85
CA GLY A 131 -3.13 9.02 5.97
C GLY A 131 -3.25 9.99 4.79
N LEU A 132 -3.29 9.48 3.57
CA LEU A 132 -3.46 10.28 2.35
C LEU A 132 -4.83 10.98 2.30
N THR A 133 -5.91 10.29 2.65
CA THR A 133 -7.26 10.86 2.68
C THR A 133 -7.35 12.01 3.68
N ARG A 134 -6.78 11.84 4.89
CA ARG A 134 -6.70 12.90 5.91
C ARG A 134 -5.83 14.07 5.46
N LEU A 135 -4.67 13.79 4.87
CA LEU A 135 -3.76 14.82 4.37
C LEU A 135 -4.41 15.66 3.27
N ALA A 136 -5.13 15.01 2.37
CA ALA A 136 -5.87 15.68 1.30
C ALA A 136 -7.05 16.49 1.84
N GLY A 137 -7.61 16.11 2.99
CA GLY A 137 -8.81 16.77 3.54
C GLY A 137 -9.99 16.61 2.59
N VAL A 138 -10.25 15.37 2.14
CA VAL A 138 -11.39 15.08 1.25
C VAL A 138 -12.68 15.47 1.92
N ALA A 139 -13.55 16.17 1.21
CA ALA A 139 -14.82 16.67 1.72
C ALA A 139 -16.03 16.19 0.91
N SER A 140 -17.19 16.20 1.54
CA SER A 140 -18.45 15.80 0.91
C SER A 140 -18.76 16.66 -0.33
N GLY A 141 -19.17 16.00 -1.40
CA GLY A 141 -19.54 16.61 -2.68
C GLY A 141 -18.37 16.87 -3.64
N GLU A 142 -17.12 16.80 -3.18
CA GLU A 142 -15.94 16.95 -4.04
C GLU A 142 -15.80 15.80 -5.05
N TRP A 143 -15.22 16.10 -6.20
CA TRP A 143 -14.77 15.10 -7.14
C TRP A 143 -13.34 14.65 -6.81
N VAL A 144 -13.16 13.35 -6.63
CA VAL A 144 -11.88 12.72 -6.31
C VAL A 144 -11.50 11.76 -7.42
N LEU A 145 -10.35 11.97 -8.05
CA LEU A 145 -9.75 11.03 -8.99
C LEU A 145 -8.77 10.12 -8.24
N VAL A 146 -8.98 8.82 -8.33
CA VAL A 146 -8.07 7.82 -7.77
C VAL A 146 -7.44 7.05 -8.93
N GLU A 147 -6.13 7.20 -9.10
CA GLU A 147 -5.37 6.37 -10.04
C GLU A 147 -4.99 5.03 -9.43
N ALA A 148 -4.68 4.05 -10.29
CA ALA A 148 -4.46 2.67 -9.89
C ALA A 148 -5.56 2.15 -8.92
N ALA A 149 -6.80 2.56 -9.18
CA ALA A 149 -7.96 2.40 -8.28
C ALA A 149 -8.27 0.95 -7.88
N ALA A 150 -7.79 -0.03 -8.63
CA ALA A 150 -7.94 -1.45 -8.31
C ALA A 150 -6.71 -2.06 -7.65
N GLY A 151 -5.71 -1.26 -7.26
CA GLY A 151 -4.54 -1.70 -6.48
C GLY A 151 -4.81 -1.71 -4.98
N GLY A 152 -3.82 -2.14 -4.19
CA GLY A 152 -3.97 -2.24 -2.73
C GLY A 152 -4.39 -0.92 -2.09
N VAL A 153 -3.60 0.14 -2.25
CA VAL A 153 -3.92 1.48 -1.72
C VAL A 153 -5.11 2.11 -2.46
N GLY A 154 -5.15 2.03 -3.81
CA GLY A 154 -6.18 2.67 -4.62
C GLY A 154 -7.59 2.18 -4.29
N SER A 155 -7.78 0.87 -4.09
CA SER A 155 -9.08 0.29 -3.74
C SER A 155 -9.59 0.76 -2.37
N LEU A 156 -8.69 1.08 -1.45
CA LEU A 156 -9.02 1.63 -0.14
C LEU A 156 -9.29 3.14 -0.21
N LEU A 157 -8.56 3.87 -1.05
CA LEU A 157 -8.82 5.30 -1.30
C LEU A 157 -10.20 5.53 -1.91
N VAL A 158 -10.64 4.67 -2.84
CA VAL A 158 -12.01 4.72 -3.38
C VAL A 158 -13.03 4.61 -2.25
N GLN A 159 -12.88 3.62 -1.36
CA GLN A 159 -13.80 3.40 -0.24
C GLN A 159 -13.80 4.58 0.74
N LEU A 160 -12.61 5.09 1.08
CA LEU A 160 -12.48 6.20 2.02
C LEU A 160 -13.05 7.50 1.46
N ALA A 161 -12.79 7.82 0.19
CA ALA A 161 -13.36 9.01 -0.45
C ALA A 161 -14.90 8.94 -0.50
N LEU A 162 -15.46 7.77 -0.80
CA LEU A 162 -16.91 7.55 -0.76
C LEU A 162 -17.48 7.71 0.65
N ALA A 163 -16.78 7.23 1.68
CA ALA A 163 -17.20 7.36 3.07
C ALA A 163 -17.21 8.83 3.55
N GLU A 164 -16.33 9.68 2.99
CA GLU A 164 -16.37 11.14 3.22
C GLU A 164 -17.46 11.86 2.42
N GLY A 165 -18.25 11.13 1.62
CA GLY A 165 -19.32 11.69 0.80
C GLY A 165 -18.85 12.34 -0.50
N ALA A 166 -17.63 12.05 -0.94
CA ALA A 166 -17.09 12.54 -2.20
C ALA A 166 -17.64 11.73 -3.40
N LYS A 167 -17.58 12.32 -4.58
CA LYS A 167 -17.82 11.67 -5.86
C LYS A 167 -16.51 11.13 -6.38
N VAL A 168 -16.45 9.85 -6.74
CA VAL A 168 -15.20 9.19 -7.12
C VAL A 168 -15.16 8.88 -8.61
N VAL A 169 -14.10 9.35 -9.26
CA VAL A 169 -13.63 8.87 -10.56
C VAL A 169 -12.50 7.88 -10.28
N ALA A 170 -12.69 6.62 -10.63
CA ALA A 170 -11.67 5.59 -10.48
C ALA A 170 -10.99 5.31 -11.82
N ALA A 171 -9.68 5.54 -11.89
CA ALA A 171 -8.87 5.32 -13.08
C ALA A 171 -8.02 4.05 -12.92
N ALA A 172 -8.12 3.13 -13.87
CA ALA A 172 -7.37 1.88 -13.85
C ALA A 172 -7.12 1.39 -15.28
N ARG A 173 -6.30 0.33 -15.43
CA ARG A 173 -6.02 -0.30 -16.71
C ARG A 173 -6.81 -1.58 -16.87
N GLY A 174 -7.65 -1.65 -17.91
CA GLY A 174 -8.32 -2.87 -18.35
C GLY A 174 -9.59 -3.24 -17.59
N ALA A 175 -10.46 -3.98 -18.26
CA ALA A 175 -11.85 -4.24 -17.84
C ALA A 175 -11.97 -4.78 -16.40
N ARG A 176 -11.22 -5.84 -16.04
CA ARG A 176 -11.30 -6.45 -14.70
C ARG A 176 -11.05 -5.46 -13.56
N LYS A 177 -10.14 -4.51 -13.75
CA LYS A 177 -9.83 -3.48 -12.74
C LYS A 177 -10.92 -2.42 -12.67
N LEU A 178 -11.50 -2.08 -13.81
CA LEU A 178 -12.63 -1.16 -13.87
C LEU A 178 -13.87 -1.78 -13.24
N ASP A 179 -14.10 -3.09 -13.45
CA ASP A 179 -15.21 -3.80 -12.81
C ASP A 179 -15.08 -3.80 -11.28
N LEU A 180 -13.89 -4.09 -10.75
CA LEU A 180 -13.63 -3.95 -9.32
C LEU A 180 -13.90 -2.53 -8.82
N ALA A 181 -13.47 -1.50 -9.56
CA ALA A 181 -13.72 -0.12 -9.16
C ALA A 181 -15.22 0.23 -9.13
N ARG A 182 -16.02 -0.34 -10.06
CA ARG A 182 -17.50 -0.23 -10.03
C ARG A 182 -18.11 -0.93 -8.82
N GLU A 183 -17.64 -2.15 -8.52
CA GLU A 183 -18.08 -2.92 -7.36
C GLU A 183 -17.78 -2.21 -6.04
N LEU A 184 -16.67 -1.47 -5.98
CA LEU A 184 -16.32 -0.62 -4.83
C LEU A 184 -17.17 0.65 -4.73
N GLY A 185 -18.01 0.95 -5.72
CA GLY A 185 -18.95 2.07 -5.69
C GLY A 185 -18.47 3.35 -6.38
N ALA A 186 -17.39 3.32 -7.17
CA ALA A 186 -16.95 4.49 -7.93
C ALA A 186 -18.06 5.01 -8.85
N HIS A 187 -18.28 6.33 -8.85
CA HIS A 187 -19.33 6.96 -9.66
C HIS A 187 -19.02 6.92 -11.16
N VAL A 188 -17.74 7.05 -11.47
CA VAL A 188 -17.21 7.00 -12.85
C VAL A 188 -15.98 6.12 -12.85
N VAL A 189 -15.82 5.31 -13.90
CA VAL A 189 -14.60 4.51 -14.10
C VAL A 189 -14.04 4.82 -15.48
N VAL A 190 -12.74 5.04 -15.56
CA VAL A 190 -12.03 5.36 -16.79
C VAL A 190 -10.80 4.47 -16.98
N ASP A 191 -10.58 4.03 -18.22
CA ASP A 191 -9.33 3.33 -18.55
C ASP A 191 -8.28 4.36 -18.97
N TYR A 192 -7.31 4.61 -18.11
CA TYR A 192 -6.27 5.61 -18.38
C TYR A 192 -5.30 5.20 -19.51
N THR A 193 -5.47 4.02 -20.13
CA THR A 193 -4.78 3.66 -21.36
C THR A 193 -5.55 4.09 -22.63
N SER A 194 -6.80 4.51 -22.47
CA SER A 194 -7.59 5.11 -23.55
C SER A 194 -7.10 6.55 -23.81
N PRO A 195 -6.91 6.97 -25.05
CA PRO A 195 -6.53 8.36 -25.35
C PRO A 195 -7.61 9.39 -24.95
N LYS A 196 -8.84 8.94 -24.66
CA LYS A 196 -9.99 9.80 -24.31
C LYS A 196 -10.29 9.88 -22.82
N TRP A 197 -9.49 9.22 -21.97
CA TRP A 197 -9.82 9.12 -20.54
C TRP A 197 -9.92 10.48 -19.85
N THR A 198 -9.09 11.44 -20.25
CA THR A 198 -9.16 12.82 -19.70
C THR A 198 -10.44 13.54 -20.09
N ASP A 199 -10.91 13.36 -21.31
CA ASP A 199 -12.18 13.93 -21.78
C ASP A 199 -13.37 13.32 -21.04
N GLU A 200 -13.31 12.01 -20.74
CA GLU A 200 -14.33 11.32 -19.96
C GLU A 200 -14.40 11.86 -18.53
N VAL A 201 -13.25 12.15 -17.90
CA VAL A 201 -13.19 12.79 -16.56
C VAL A 201 -13.77 14.21 -16.63
N LEU A 202 -13.37 15.01 -17.61
CA LEU A 202 -13.89 16.38 -17.78
C LEU A 202 -15.40 16.38 -18.03
N ALA A 203 -15.90 15.47 -18.85
CA ALA A 203 -17.34 15.33 -19.08
C ALA A 203 -18.10 14.99 -17.79
N ALA A 204 -17.58 14.08 -16.98
CA ALA A 204 -18.18 13.68 -15.70
C ALA A 204 -18.22 14.84 -14.68
N THR A 205 -17.24 15.73 -14.73
CA THR A 205 -17.09 16.88 -13.80
C THR A 205 -17.64 18.19 -14.35
N GLY A 206 -18.36 18.15 -15.48
CA GLY A 206 -18.92 19.35 -16.13
C GLY A 206 -17.84 20.33 -16.61
N GLY A 207 -16.65 19.85 -16.93
CA GLY A 207 -15.50 20.64 -17.41
C GLY A 207 -14.68 21.30 -16.33
N ALA A 208 -15.07 21.20 -15.05
CA ALA A 208 -14.37 21.86 -13.94
C ALA A 208 -13.09 21.12 -13.51
N GLY A 209 -12.96 19.84 -13.86
CA GLY A 209 -11.93 18.96 -13.34
C GLY A 209 -12.26 18.38 -11.97
N VAL A 210 -11.28 17.80 -11.29
CA VAL A 210 -11.46 17.14 -10.00
C VAL A 210 -10.81 17.93 -8.87
N ASP A 211 -11.42 17.92 -7.69
CA ASP A 211 -10.94 18.69 -6.52
C ASP A 211 -9.70 18.03 -5.89
N VAL A 212 -9.62 16.70 -5.94
CA VAL A 212 -8.51 15.91 -5.41
C VAL A 212 -8.08 14.86 -6.41
N VAL A 213 -6.76 14.72 -6.60
CA VAL A 213 -6.14 13.61 -7.32
C VAL A 213 -5.27 12.81 -6.36
N PHE A 214 -5.46 11.51 -6.31
CA PHE A 214 -4.52 10.57 -5.72
C PHE A 214 -3.73 9.91 -6.85
N ASP A 215 -2.53 10.42 -7.10
CA ASP A 215 -1.61 9.93 -8.13
C ASP A 215 -0.83 8.73 -7.57
N GLY A 216 -1.20 7.55 -8.01
CA GLY A 216 -0.51 6.29 -7.70
C GLY A 216 0.36 5.77 -8.86
N VAL A 217 0.33 6.45 -10.00
CA VAL A 217 0.97 5.97 -11.24
C VAL A 217 2.20 6.78 -11.61
N GLY A 218 2.11 8.10 -11.58
CA GLY A 218 3.18 8.98 -12.02
C GLY A 218 3.36 9.03 -13.54
N GLY A 219 4.46 9.62 -13.99
CA GLY A 219 4.82 9.75 -15.41
C GLY A 219 3.76 10.50 -16.22
N GLU A 220 3.51 10.05 -17.44
CA GLU A 220 2.54 10.69 -18.36
C GLU A 220 1.10 10.65 -17.83
N ILE A 221 0.70 9.55 -17.17
CA ILE A 221 -0.65 9.41 -16.60
C ILE A 221 -0.84 10.42 -15.47
N GLY A 222 0.10 10.48 -14.52
CA GLY A 222 0.06 11.46 -13.43
C GLY A 222 0.11 12.91 -13.96
N THR A 223 0.89 13.18 -15.01
CA THR A 223 0.91 14.49 -15.65
C THR A 223 -0.46 14.87 -16.26
N ALA A 224 -1.13 13.91 -16.88
CA ALA A 224 -2.47 14.14 -17.40
C ALA A 224 -3.48 14.37 -16.26
N ALA A 225 -3.40 13.60 -15.16
CA ALA A 225 -4.24 13.80 -13.98
C ALA A 225 -3.98 15.15 -13.27
N LEU A 226 -2.71 15.60 -13.24
CA LEU A 226 -2.38 16.93 -12.72
C LEU A 226 -3.09 18.03 -13.48
N ARG A 227 -3.21 17.91 -14.80
CA ARG A 227 -3.96 18.84 -15.65
C ARG A 227 -5.47 18.81 -15.39
N LEU A 228 -6.00 17.67 -14.96
CA LEU A 228 -7.41 17.50 -14.58
C LEU A 228 -7.73 18.06 -13.18
N THR A 229 -6.71 18.36 -12.36
CA THR A 229 -6.94 18.94 -11.03
C THR A 229 -7.57 20.33 -11.17
N ALA A 230 -8.68 20.60 -10.50
CA ALA A 230 -9.35 21.91 -10.54
C ALA A 230 -8.48 23.02 -9.94
N ARG A 231 -8.79 24.29 -10.24
CA ARG A 231 -8.12 25.44 -9.61
C ARG A 231 -8.31 25.39 -8.09
N GLY A 232 -7.21 25.55 -7.33
CA GLY A 232 -7.21 25.42 -5.87
C GLY A 232 -7.33 23.97 -5.37
N GLY A 233 -7.36 22.98 -6.25
CA GLY A 233 -7.43 21.57 -5.91
C GLY A 233 -6.17 21.01 -5.24
N ARG A 234 -6.18 19.73 -4.93
CA ARG A 234 -5.07 19.02 -4.30
C ARG A 234 -4.59 17.88 -5.21
N PHE A 235 -3.29 17.83 -5.44
CA PHE A 235 -2.64 16.74 -6.15
C PHE A 235 -1.73 15.99 -5.19
N VAL A 236 -2.04 14.73 -4.93
CA VAL A 236 -1.40 13.90 -3.90
C VAL A 236 -0.54 12.83 -4.57
N GLN A 237 0.77 13.03 -4.60
CA GLN A 237 1.71 12.01 -5.12
C GLN A 237 1.86 10.90 -4.09
N SER A 238 1.35 9.71 -4.41
CA SER A 238 1.32 8.56 -3.52
C SER A 238 2.03 7.31 -4.07
N GLY A 239 2.41 7.33 -5.35
CA GLY A 239 3.08 6.21 -5.99
C GLY A 239 3.74 6.57 -7.31
N LEU A 240 4.52 5.65 -7.82
CA LEU A 240 5.25 5.75 -9.07
C LEU A 240 5.15 4.41 -9.85
N ALA A 241 3.94 3.92 -10.02
CA ALA A 241 3.75 2.63 -10.69
C ALA A 241 4.24 2.64 -12.16
N SER A 242 4.36 3.79 -12.81
CA SER A 242 5.01 3.94 -14.12
C SER A 242 6.52 3.71 -14.09
N GLY A 243 7.14 3.86 -12.91
CA GLY A 243 8.59 3.92 -12.70
C GLY A 243 9.12 5.35 -12.51
N GLU A 244 8.29 6.36 -12.73
CA GLU A 244 8.64 7.78 -12.67
C GLU A 244 7.60 8.56 -11.87
N TRP A 245 8.06 9.57 -11.12
CA TRP A 245 7.17 10.53 -10.48
C TRP A 245 6.54 11.47 -11.51
N THR A 246 5.36 11.99 -11.19
CA THR A 246 4.77 13.09 -11.97
C THR A 246 5.64 14.33 -11.84
N ASP A 247 5.99 14.94 -12.97
CA ASP A 247 6.63 16.26 -12.97
C ASP A 247 5.61 17.33 -12.57
N THR A 248 5.87 17.96 -11.45
CA THR A 248 5.02 19.03 -10.88
C THR A 248 5.69 20.39 -10.92
N SER A 249 6.81 20.54 -11.65
CA SER A 249 7.61 21.77 -11.71
C SER A 249 7.03 22.84 -12.66
N GLY A 250 6.01 22.50 -13.44
CA GLY A 250 5.39 23.44 -14.38
C GLY A 250 4.75 24.66 -13.72
N PRO A 251 4.87 25.87 -14.33
CA PRO A 251 4.32 27.11 -13.78
C PRO A 251 2.80 27.05 -13.62
N GLU A 252 2.10 26.28 -14.42
CA GLU A 252 0.65 26.10 -14.37
C GLU A 252 0.14 25.55 -13.02
N VAL A 253 0.96 24.83 -12.29
CA VAL A 253 0.62 24.31 -10.95
C VAL A 253 0.40 25.48 -9.98
N ALA A 254 1.36 26.42 -9.96
CA ALA A 254 1.28 27.60 -9.12
C ALA A 254 0.18 28.59 -9.59
N GLU A 255 0.07 28.83 -10.90
CA GLU A 255 -0.94 29.72 -11.50
C GLU A 255 -2.37 29.24 -11.21
N ARG A 256 -2.57 27.93 -11.14
CA ARG A 256 -3.87 27.33 -10.80
C ARG A 256 -4.09 27.17 -9.31
N GLY A 257 -3.07 27.46 -8.47
CA GLY A 257 -3.12 27.31 -7.03
C GLY A 257 -3.27 25.85 -6.58
N VAL A 258 -2.79 24.90 -7.37
CA VAL A 258 -2.85 23.46 -7.01
C VAL A 258 -1.91 23.18 -5.84
N ARG A 259 -2.44 22.59 -4.77
CA ARG A 259 -1.65 22.19 -3.61
C ARG A 259 -1.02 20.82 -3.86
N LEU A 260 0.31 20.75 -3.84
CA LEU A 260 1.05 19.52 -3.96
C LEU A 260 1.24 18.88 -2.59
N LEU A 261 0.86 17.62 -2.46
CA LEU A 261 0.95 16.81 -1.25
C LEU A 261 1.63 15.49 -1.57
N GLY A 262 2.20 14.82 -0.58
CA GLY A 262 2.88 13.55 -0.81
C GLY A 262 3.08 12.71 0.44
N LEU A 263 3.54 11.46 0.24
CA LEU A 263 3.71 10.47 1.29
C LEU A 263 4.58 10.92 2.46
N ALA A 264 5.59 11.75 2.22
CA ALA A 264 6.48 12.25 3.29
C ALA A 264 5.74 13.08 4.36
N GLN A 265 4.55 13.58 4.04
CA GLN A 265 3.73 14.38 4.95
C GLN A 265 2.70 13.55 5.74
N VAL A 266 2.54 12.25 5.41
CA VAL A 266 1.45 11.41 5.95
C VAL A 266 1.64 11.06 7.42
N ALA A 267 2.86 10.75 7.84
CA ALA A 267 3.14 10.32 9.22
C ALA A 267 4.57 10.73 9.58
N PRO A 268 4.79 12.00 9.92
CA PRO A 268 6.13 12.52 10.19
C PRO A 268 6.75 11.97 11.48
N THR A 269 5.96 11.35 12.37
CA THR A 269 6.44 10.78 13.63
C THR A 269 6.11 9.28 13.75
N PRO A 270 6.93 8.49 14.51
CA PRO A 270 6.62 7.09 14.79
C PRO A 270 5.26 6.89 15.49
N ALA A 271 4.86 7.82 16.35
CA ALA A 271 3.56 7.76 17.05
C ALA A 271 2.38 7.90 16.06
N GLU A 272 2.46 8.83 15.13
CA GLU A 272 1.45 8.99 14.07
C GLU A 272 1.42 7.79 13.13
N PHE A 273 2.59 7.25 12.78
CA PHE A 273 2.70 6.05 11.98
C PHE A 273 1.97 4.87 12.63
N ARG A 274 2.24 4.61 13.94
CA ARG A 274 1.56 3.57 14.70
C ARG A 274 0.05 3.82 14.79
N ARG A 275 -0.37 5.07 15.04
CA ARG A 275 -1.78 5.44 15.12
C ARG A 275 -2.54 5.13 13.83
N LEU A 276 -1.94 5.42 12.68
CA LEU A 276 -2.55 5.10 11.38
C LEU A 276 -2.71 3.58 11.16
N ILE A 277 -1.79 2.76 11.69
CA ILE A 277 -1.95 1.29 11.67
C ILE A 277 -3.16 0.88 12.51
N VAL A 278 -3.27 1.39 13.75
CA VAL A 278 -4.41 1.11 14.63
C VAL A 278 -5.72 1.53 13.97
N ASP A 279 -5.79 2.75 13.43
CA ASP A 279 -6.96 3.27 12.74
C ASP A 279 -7.37 2.40 11.53
N ALA A 280 -6.39 1.84 10.81
CA ALA A 280 -6.65 0.93 9.68
C ALA A 280 -7.20 -0.42 10.15
N LEU A 281 -6.66 -0.97 11.23
CA LEU A 281 -7.16 -2.21 11.84
C LEU A 281 -8.58 -2.03 12.37
N ASP A 282 -8.87 -0.94 13.07
CA ASP A 282 -10.20 -0.62 13.60
C ASP A 282 -11.22 -0.37 12.47
N ALA A 283 -10.80 0.28 11.40
CA ALA A 283 -11.64 0.46 10.22
C ALA A 283 -11.96 -0.87 9.53
N ALA A 284 -10.98 -1.79 9.47
CA ALA A 284 -11.19 -3.13 8.93
C ALA A 284 -12.07 -3.99 9.86
N ALA A 285 -11.83 -3.98 11.16
CA ALA A 285 -12.61 -4.72 12.16
C ALA A 285 -14.08 -4.29 12.18
N SER A 286 -14.35 -3.00 12.02
CA SER A 286 -15.72 -2.46 11.94
C SER A 286 -16.38 -2.61 10.55
N GLY A 287 -15.66 -3.15 9.55
CA GLY A 287 -16.14 -3.29 8.18
C GLY A 287 -16.25 -1.97 7.38
N ARG A 288 -15.76 -0.86 7.94
CA ARG A 288 -15.69 0.45 7.24
C ARG A 288 -14.66 0.46 6.13
N LEU A 289 -13.64 -0.37 6.24
CA LEU A 289 -12.59 -0.53 5.25
C LEU A 289 -12.42 -2.01 4.93
N ARG A 290 -12.56 -2.40 3.67
CA ARG A 290 -12.50 -3.78 3.23
C ARG A 290 -11.38 -3.95 2.20
N PRO A 291 -10.21 -4.48 2.61
CA PRO A 291 -9.14 -4.72 1.65
C PRO A 291 -9.56 -5.83 0.67
N VAL A 292 -9.28 -5.59 -0.59
CA VAL A 292 -9.44 -6.63 -1.63
C VAL A 292 -8.14 -7.45 -1.64
N ILE A 293 -8.18 -8.66 -1.09
CA ILE A 293 -7.06 -9.62 -1.21
C ILE A 293 -7.27 -10.39 -2.51
N GLY A 294 -6.72 -9.86 -3.59
CA GLY A 294 -6.97 -10.37 -4.93
C GLY A 294 -6.15 -11.60 -5.28
N GLN A 295 -5.04 -11.82 -4.56
CA GLN A 295 -4.20 -12.99 -4.78
C GLN A 295 -3.32 -13.32 -3.56
N THR A 296 -3.08 -14.62 -3.38
CA THR A 296 -2.15 -15.14 -2.40
C THR A 296 -1.20 -16.12 -3.07
N PHE A 297 0.04 -16.17 -2.62
CA PHE A 297 1.03 -17.12 -3.08
C PHE A 297 1.66 -17.82 -1.88
N PRO A 298 2.04 -19.11 -1.98
CA PRO A 298 2.93 -19.73 -1.01
C PRO A 298 4.23 -18.92 -0.88
N LEU A 299 4.86 -18.94 0.29
CA LEU A 299 6.08 -18.19 0.57
C LEU A 299 7.18 -18.47 -0.47
N GLU A 300 7.38 -19.72 -0.81
CA GLU A 300 8.37 -20.18 -1.79
C GLU A 300 8.10 -19.69 -3.23
N ARG A 301 6.89 -19.18 -3.50
CA ARG A 301 6.51 -18.58 -4.77
C ARG A 301 6.53 -17.04 -4.76
N ALA A 302 7.36 -16.46 -3.89
CA ALA A 302 7.51 -14.99 -3.82
C ALA A 302 7.92 -14.35 -5.15
N ALA A 303 8.72 -15.08 -5.97
CA ALA A 303 9.06 -14.64 -7.33
C ALA A 303 7.83 -14.43 -8.20
N ASP A 304 6.87 -15.36 -8.17
CA ASP A 304 5.62 -15.25 -8.93
C ASP A 304 4.74 -14.09 -8.45
N ALA A 305 4.70 -13.87 -7.12
CA ALA A 305 3.98 -12.73 -6.54
C ALA A 305 4.54 -11.39 -7.04
N HIS A 306 5.87 -11.25 -7.08
CA HIS A 306 6.52 -10.06 -7.61
C HIS A 306 6.29 -9.91 -9.12
N ALA A 307 6.41 -10.98 -9.89
CA ALA A 307 6.13 -10.99 -11.33
C ALA A 307 4.69 -10.55 -11.63
N ALA A 308 3.70 -11.04 -10.86
CA ALA A 308 2.29 -10.66 -11.03
C ALA A 308 2.05 -9.16 -10.75
N ILE A 309 2.74 -8.58 -9.76
CA ILE A 309 2.67 -7.15 -9.45
C ILE A 309 3.30 -6.33 -10.59
N GLU A 310 4.47 -6.71 -11.06
CA GLU A 310 5.19 -6.02 -12.14
C GLU A 310 4.44 -6.10 -13.49
N ALA A 311 3.84 -7.26 -13.78
CA ALA A 311 2.97 -7.44 -14.95
C ALA A 311 1.65 -6.67 -14.83
N ARG A 312 1.39 -6.01 -13.67
CA ARG A 312 0.14 -5.29 -13.37
C ARG A 312 -1.11 -6.17 -13.50
N ALA A 313 -0.94 -7.48 -13.29
CA ALA A 313 -2.01 -8.45 -13.28
C ALA A 313 -2.77 -8.48 -11.93
N ALA A 314 -2.16 -8.00 -10.87
CA ALA A 314 -2.72 -8.00 -9.53
C ALA A 314 -3.96 -7.11 -9.41
N LEU A 315 -4.96 -7.59 -8.66
CA LEU A 315 -6.09 -6.84 -8.13
C LEU A 315 -5.91 -6.70 -6.62
N GLY A 316 -6.16 -5.51 -6.08
CA GLY A 316 -6.05 -5.28 -4.65
C GLY A 316 -4.67 -5.66 -4.09
N LYS A 317 -4.69 -6.34 -2.97
CA LYS A 317 -3.52 -6.76 -2.19
C LYS A 317 -3.02 -8.14 -2.60
N THR A 318 -1.70 -8.27 -2.63
CA THR A 318 -0.98 -9.55 -2.73
C THR A 318 -0.41 -9.91 -1.37
N LEU A 319 -0.59 -11.17 -0.94
CA LEU A 319 0.00 -11.73 0.27
C LEU A 319 0.84 -12.96 -0.06
N LEU A 320 1.92 -13.18 0.72
CA LEU A 320 2.58 -14.48 0.80
C LEU A 320 2.08 -15.22 2.03
N ILE A 321 1.94 -16.52 1.92
CA ILE A 321 1.48 -17.42 2.98
C ILE A 321 2.59 -18.43 3.23
N PRO A 322 3.26 -18.42 4.39
CA PRO A 322 4.30 -19.37 4.76
C PRO A 322 3.82 -20.80 4.92
#